data_dc0b2628b8d471f9a2af1b19b515dbd6
#
_entry.id   dc0b2628b8d471f9a2af1b19b515dbd6
#
_cell.length_a   1.000
_cell.length_b   1.000
_cell.length_c   1.000
_cell.angle_alpha   90.00
_cell.angle_beta   90.00
_cell.angle_gamma   90.00
#
_symmetry.space_group_name_H-M   'P 1'
#
loop_
_entity.id
_entity.type
_entity.pdbx_description
1 polymer ?
#
loop_
_entity_poly.entity_id
_entity_poly.type
_entity_poly.pdbx_seq_one_letter_code
_entity_poly.pdbx_strand_id
1 'polypeptide(L)'
;MWRLSRPPHPFRDWRLPLRSAPAPSVVRSPRFGDDWWQRGVIYQIYPRSFADTDGDGVGDLQGIIDHLDHVGREGLGIDAIWLSPIYPSPGLDVGYDVSDHTTVDPLFGSDHDFDRLVEEAHARGIRIVLDLVMNHTSDQHPWFMASRASRTGPYAGWYLWRDPSGHAPDGTPLPPNNWVSFFGGPGWEWEPARQQFYFHTFLPQQPELDWRNPAVERAQLEMVNGWLDRGVDGFRLDVFNAFLKHPELLSNPSQAGTSPWRRQVHRHDRDQPDFPDLIARFRTIVDRQPGRMSVGELFDGTVETAARFTSGHHLVFDWELLGAPWNPQALRRTIATRDAVFGSGRWPTVALSNHDQPRHASRLAASAGDPDVDAVARAAAVLLLTVRGTPFLYYGEELGLRDVDIPPHESVDPPAAMVDADFEWWDRSRCRTPMPWSSDPSAGFTTGRPWLRLGPDVETLNVRTQAAEPGSTLSLYRRLIALRAATPALQIGSLEPVTGADGSVVAYTRETADQSVLVALNVSRERTRWTLPASPRSTRWRLLLSTADPRAAAVEVAAGEAIEMSGDEAVILEAVGPS
;
A
#
# COMPACT_ATOMS: atom_id res chain seq x y z
N MET A 1 -3.49 -45.72 -22.06
CA MET A 1 -2.61 -44.91 -22.94
C MET A 1 -2.99 -43.45 -22.72
N TRP A 2 -2.34 -42.78 -21.78
CA TRP A 2 -2.51 -41.35 -21.55
C TRP A 2 -1.50 -40.62 -22.43
N ARG A 3 -1.99 -39.80 -23.36
CA ARG A 3 -1.11 -38.90 -24.12
C ARG A 3 -0.60 -37.85 -23.15
N LEU A 4 0.72 -37.87 -22.90
CA LEU A 4 1.43 -36.78 -22.27
C LEU A 4 1.28 -35.53 -23.14
N SER A 5 0.45 -34.59 -22.70
CA SER A 5 0.43 -33.24 -23.24
C SER A 5 1.82 -32.61 -23.01
N ARG A 6 2.32 -31.92 -24.04
CA ARG A 6 3.59 -31.16 -23.93
C ARG A 6 3.50 -30.20 -22.76
N PRO A 7 4.59 -30.00 -21.99
CA PRO A 7 4.61 -28.97 -20.97
C PRO A 7 4.30 -27.61 -21.62
N PRO A 8 3.56 -26.72 -20.96
CA PRO A 8 3.31 -25.39 -21.48
C PRO A 8 4.65 -24.68 -21.69
N HIS A 9 4.81 -24.02 -22.85
CA HIS A 9 5.97 -23.16 -23.09
C HIS A 9 6.02 -22.10 -22.00
N PRO A 10 7.21 -21.77 -21.42
CA PRO A 10 7.34 -20.81 -20.33
C PRO A 10 7.00 -19.36 -20.71
N PHE A 11 6.74 -19.10 -21.97
CA PHE A 11 6.38 -17.77 -22.47
C PHE A 11 5.23 -17.90 -23.47
N ARG A 12 4.06 -17.35 -23.14
CA ARG A 12 3.05 -17.02 -24.15
C ARG A 12 3.64 -15.93 -25.05
N ASP A 13 3.38 -16.04 -26.35
CA ASP A 13 3.75 -15.01 -27.31
C ASP A 13 2.86 -13.77 -27.05
N TRP A 14 3.40 -12.78 -26.37
CA TRP A 14 2.72 -11.53 -25.97
C TRP A 14 2.28 -10.63 -27.15
N ARG A 15 2.59 -11.05 -28.38
CA ARG A 15 2.27 -10.28 -29.58
C ARG A 15 0.87 -10.62 -30.11
N LEU A 16 -0.18 -10.30 -29.35
CA LEU A 16 -1.52 -10.22 -29.93
C LEU A 16 -1.72 -8.79 -30.47
N PRO A 17 -2.27 -8.64 -31.70
CA PRO A 17 -2.54 -7.32 -32.26
C PRO A 17 -3.64 -6.65 -31.44
N LEU A 18 -3.32 -5.48 -30.88
CA LEU A 18 -4.28 -4.59 -30.25
C LEU A 18 -5.40 -4.27 -31.26
N ARG A 19 -6.60 -4.76 -31.04
CA ARG A 19 -7.80 -4.28 -31.72
C ARG A 19 -8.30 -3.06 -30.94
N SER A 20 -8.17 -1.88 -31.54
CA SER A 20 -8.68 -0.63 -31.01
C SER A 20 -10.20 -0.71 -30.78
N ALA A 21 -10.61 -0.61 -29.52
CA ALA A 21 -11.98 -0.21 -29.19
C ALA A 21 -12.19 1.27 -29.56
N PRO A 22 -13.42 1.76 -29.79
CA PRO A 22 -13.66 3.16 -30.06
C PRO A 22 -13.21 4.01 -28.87
N ALA A 23 -12.32 4.96 -29.11
CA ALA A 23 -11.81 5.86 -28.10
C ALA A 23 -12.97 6.64 -27.43
N PRO A 24 -12.91 6.87 -26.09
CA PRO A 24 -13.90 7.67 -25.40
C PRO A 24 -13.90 9.10 -25.95
N SER A 25 -15.05 9.77 -25.89
CA SER A 25 -15.31 11.07 -26.50
C SER A 25 -14.47 12.23 -25.95
N VAL A 26 -13.76 12.05 -24.83
CA VAL A 26 -12.83 13.03 -24.23
C VAL A 26 -11.65 12.29 -23.60
N VAL A 27 -10.49 12.30 -24.25
CA VAL A 27 -9.23 11.81 -23.66
C VAL A 27 -8.64 12.92 -22.80
N ARG A 28 -8.49 12.69 -21.50
CA ARG A 28 -7.85 13.63 -20.56
C ARG A 28 -6.38 13.30 -20.40
N SER A 29 -5.51 14.27 -20.62
CA SER A 29 -4.08 14.11 -20.30
C SER A 29 -3.89 13.97 -18.80
N PRO A 30 -2.91 13.17 -18.33
CA PRO A 30 -2.49 13.14 -16.94
C PRO A 30 -2.17 14.54 -16.41
N ARG A 31 -2.44 14.79 -15.11
CA ARG A 31 -2.28 16.11 -14.49
C ARG A 31 -0.82 16.56 -14.42
N PHE A 32 0.08 15.61 -14.18
CA PHE A 32 1.51 15.83 -14.00
C PHE A 32 2.30 15.06 -15.05
N GLY A 33 3.52 15.54 -15.36
CA GLY A 33 4.47 14.89 -16.27
C GLY A 33 5.12 13.63 -15.66
N ASP A 34 6.41 13.44 -15.95
CA ASP A 34 7.15 12.23 -15.54
C ASP A 34 7.38 12.14 -14.03
N ASP A 35 7.30 13.27 -13.30
CA ASP A 35 7.41 13.36 -11.84
C ASP A 35 6.07 13.24 -11.09
N TRP A 36 5.03 12.75 -11.75
CA TRP A 36 3.69 12.63 -11.19
C TRP A 36 3.65 11.85 -9.86
N TRP A 37 4.52 10.86 -9.72
CA TRP A 37 4.62 10.04 -8.52
C TRP A 37 5.10 10.82 -7.28
N GLN A 38 5.71 11.99 -7.44
CA GLN A 38 6.01 12.91 -6.33
C GLN A 38 4.84 13.81 -5.98
N ARG A 39 4.09 14.28 -7.00
CA ARG A 39 3.08 15.33 -6.88
C ARG A 39 1.69 14.79 -6.62
N GLY A 40 1.40 13.66 -7.24
CA GLY A 40 0.07 13.06 -7.29
C GLY A 40 -0.36 12.37 -6.01
N VAL A 41 -1.55 11.83 -6.09
CA VAL A 41 -2.19 11.01 -5.06
C VAL A 41 -2.46 9.63 -5.64
N ILE A 42 -2.06 8.59 -4.96
CA ILE A 42 -2.27 7.20 -5.35
C ILE A 42 -3.36 6.60 -4.48
N TYR A 43 -4.32 5.92 -5.10
CA TYR A 43 -5.44 5.29 -4.43
C TYR A 43 -5.30 3.77 -4.53
N GLN A 44 -5.20 3.09 -3.40
CA GLN A 44 -5.13 1.64 -3.35
C GLN A 44 -6.52 1.03 -3.43
N ILE A 45 -6.77 0.22 -4.45
CA ILE A 45 -7.94 -0.64 -4.58
C ILE A 45 -7.57 -2.07 -4.19
N TYR A 46 -8.37 -2.65 -3.28
CA TYR A 46 -8.39 -4.08 -3.02
C TYR A 46 -9.51 -4.69 -3.89
N PRO A 47 -9.18 -5.33 -5.03
CA PRO A 47 -10.17 -5.66 -6.06
C PRO A 47 -11.36 -6.45 -5.51
N ARG A 48 -11.10 -7.48 -4.69
CA ARG A 48 -12.13 -8.34 -4.08
C ARG A 48 -13.22 -7.58 -3.33
N SER A 49 -12.92 -6.38 -2.85
CA SER A 49 -13.80 -5.60 -1.98
C SER A 49 -14.26 -4.29 -2.60
N PHE A 50 -13.96 -4.03 -3.87
CA PHE A 50 -14.28 -2.72 -4.45
C PHE A 50 -15.70 -2.66 -5.02
N ALA A 51 -16.02 -3.48 -6.03
CA ALA A 51 -17.38 -3.62 -6.56
C ALA A 51 -17.48 -4.95 -7.33
N ASP A 52 -18.58 -5.66 -7.15
CA ASP A 52 -18.91 -6.93 -7.80
C ASP A 52 -20.03 -6.72 -8.82
N THR A 53 -19.81 -7.09 -10.07
CA THR A 53 -20.76 -6.89 -11.16
C THR A 53 -21.47 -8.17 -11.60
N ASP A 54 -20.92 -9.35 -11.33
CA ASP A 54 -21.50 -10.64 -11.73
C ASP A 54 -22.31 -11.34 -10.63
N GLY A 55 -22.22 -10.84 -9.39
CA GLY A 55 -23.05 -11.27 -8.27
C GLY A 55 -22.51 -12.51 -7.53
N ASP A 56 -21.24 -12.85 -7.72
CA ASP A 56 -20.61 -13.97 -7.00
C ASP A 56 -20.18 -13.59 -5.57
N GLY A 57 -20.21 -12.30 -5.24
CA GLY A 57 -19.88 -11.74 -3.92
C GLY A 57 -18.46 -11.23 -3.82
N VAL A 58 -17.65 -11.34 -4.87
CA VAL A 58 -16.26 -10.86 -4.94
C VAL A 58 -16.16 -9.74 -5.98
N GLY A 59 -15.51 -8.65 -5.64
CA GLY A 59 -15.31 -7.54 -6.59
C GLY A 59 -14.44 -7.93 -7.78
N ASP A 60 -14.69 -7.29 -8.92
CA ASP A 60 -14.09 -7.61 -10.20
C ASP A 60 -13.54 -6.37 -10.95
N LEU A 61 -12.83 -6.58 -12.07
CA LEU A 61 -12.26 -5.50 -12.88
C LEU A 61 -13.34 -4.64 -13.55
N GLN A 62 -14.48 -5.22 -13.91
CA GLN A 62 -15.61 -4.47 -14.47
C GLN A 62 -16.18 -3.50 -13.41
N GLY A 63 -16.29 -3.94 -12.15
CA GLY A 63 -16.73 -3.10 -11.05
C GLY A 63 -15.77 -1.93 -10.80
N ILE A 64 -14.46 -2.14 -10.98
CA ILE A 64 -13.49 -1.04 -10.93
C ILE A 64 -13.71 -0.06 -12.09
N ILE A 65 -13.90 -0.56 -13.31
CA ILE A 65 -14.18 0.26 -14.51
C ILE A 65 -15.42 1.12 -14.30
N ASP A 66 -16.50 0.53 -13.80
CA ASP A 66 -17.80 1.21 -13.59
C ASP A 66 -17.71 2.33 -12.53
N HIS A 67 -16.69 2.27 -11.65
CA HIS A 67 -16.48 3.25 -10.58
C HIS A 67 -15.26 4.16 -10.78
N LEU A 68 -14.62 4.16 -11.96
CA LEU A 68 -13.48 5.04 -12.24
C LEU A 68 -13.82 6.53 -12.09
N ASP A 69 -15.08 6.93 -12.29
CA ASP A 69 -15.49 8.33 -12.12
C ASP A 69 -15.49 8.76 -10.65
N HIS A 70 -15.69 7.83 -9.70
CA HIS A 70 -15.58 8.12 -8.26
C HIS A 70 -14.16 8.55 -7.88
N VAL A 71 -13.15 7.87 -8.40
CA VAL A 71 -11.74 8.15 -8.10
C VAL A 71 -11.15 9.21 -9.03
N GLY A 72 -11.72 9.38 -10.23
CA GLY A 72 -11.27 10.33 -11.25
C GLY A 72 -11.41 11.80 -10.85
N ARG A 73 -11.07 12.70 -11.81
CA ARG A 73 -11.00 14.16 -11.57
C ARG A 73 -12.30 14.81 -11.11
N GLU A 74 -13.44 14.24 -11.48
CA GLU A 74 -14.77 14.74 -11.09
C GLU A 74 -15.24 14.13 -9.77
N GLY A 75 -14.60 13.06 -9.33
CA GLY A 75 -14.80 12.42 -8.04
C GLY A 75 -13.78 12.89 -7.00
N LEU A 76 -12.87 12.00 -6.62
CA LEU A 76 -11.78 12.29 -5.66
C LEU A 76 -10.66 13.13 -6.27
N GLY A 77 -10.36 12.95 -7.57
CA GLY A 77 -9.28 13.65 -8.25
C GLY A 77 -7.91 13.03 -8.04
N ILE A 78 -7.82 11.71 -7.92
CA ILE A 78 -6.55 10.96 -7.81
C ILE A 78 -5.78 10.94 -9.13
N ASP A 79 -4.50 10.57 -9.07
CA ASP A 79 -3.60 10.54 -10.22
C ASP A 79 -3.22 9.12 -10.65
N ALA A 80 -3.29 8.15 -9.75
CA ALA A 80 -3.06 6.75 -10.05
C ALA A 80 -3.85 5.81 -9.12
N ILE A 81 -4.19 4.63 -9.64
CA ILE A 81 -4.73 3.51 -8.88
C ILE A 81 -3.60 2.49 -8.67
N TRP A 82 -3.40 2.05 -7.43
CA TRP A 82 -2.66 0.84 -7.12
C TRP A 82 -3.63 -0.30 -6.90
N LEU A 83 -3.55 -1.35 -7.74
CA LEU A 83 -4.32 -2.58 -7.62
C LEU A 83 -3.53 -3.60 -6.81
N SER A 84 -4.10 -4.09 -5.70
CA SER A 84 -3.63 -5.31 -5.04
C SER A 84 -3.73 -6.49 -6.01
N PRO A 85 -3.06 -7.64 -5.77
CA PRO A 85 -2.88 -8.69 -6.78
C PRO A 85 -4.17 -9.14 -7.48
N ILE A 86 -4.09 -9.24 -8.81
CA ILE A 86 -5.18 -9.68 -9.69
C ILE A 86 -4.83 -10.99 -10.44
N TYR A 87 -3.77 -11.65 -10.05
CA TYR A 87 -3.22 -12.84 -10.69
C TYR A 87 -3.91 -14.10 -10.21
N PRO A 88 -3.91 -15.19 -11.03
CA PRO A 88 -4.38 -16.50 -10.58
C PRO A 88 -3.72 -16.93 -9.27
N SER A 89 -4.54 -17.29 -8.30
CA SER A 89 -4.12 -17.66 -6.96
C SER A 89 -5.09 -18.70 -6.39
N PRO A 90 -4.59 -19.73 -5.68
CA PRO A 90 -5.44 -20.60 -4.87
C PRO A 90 -6.20 -19.89 -3.76
N GLY A 91 -5.77 -18.67 -3.40
CA GLY A 91 -6.43 -17.80 -2.43
C GLY A 91 -6.11 -18.13 -0.97
N LEU A 92 -5.04 -18.86 -0.71
CA LEU A 92 -4.62 -19.19 0.66
C LEU A 92 -4.10 -17.96 1.41
N ASP A 93 -3.46 -17.03 0.71
CA ASP A 93 -3.11 -15.69 1.21
C ASP A 93 -3.83 -14.60 0.41
N VAL A 94 -5.07 -14.89 0.04
CA VAL A 94 -6.06 -13.97 -0.54
C VAL A 94 -5.49 -13.16 -1.74
N GLY A 95 -4.71 -13.86 -2.61
CA GLY A 95 -4.12 -13.29 -3.82
C GLY A 95 -2.60 -13.15 -3.80
N TYR A 96 -1.96 -13.24 -2.63
CA TYR A 96 -0.49 -13.18 -2.52
C TYR A 96 0.21 -14.53 -2.71
N ASP A 97 -0.54 -15.62 -2.85
CA ASP A 97 -0.06 -16.96 -3.24
C ASP A 97 -0.24 -17.17 -4.76
N VAL A 98 0.54 -16.44 -5.56
CA VAL A 98 0.38 -16.35 -7.02
C VAL A 98 0.79 -17.63 -7.73
N SER A 99 -0.10 -18.20 -8.55
CA SER A 99 0.16 -19.40 -9.36
C SER A 99 0.49 -19.11 -10.83
N ASP A 100 0.20 -17.92 -11.34
CA ASP A 100 0.63 -17.43 -12.66
C ASP A 100 0.69 -15.89 -12.64
N HIS A 101 1.87 -15.31 -12.80
CA HIS A 101 2.09 -13.86 -12.78
C HIS A 101 1.77 -13.17 -14.12
N THR A 102 1.33 -13.90 -15.12
CA THR A 102 1.30 -13.43 -16.51
C THR A 102 -0.11 -13.19 -17.06
N THR A 103 -1.14 -13.47 -16.27
CA THR A 103 -2.55 -13.33 -16.68
C THR A 103 -3.41 -12.87 -15.51
N VAL A 104 -4.63 -12.46 -15.80
CA VAL A 104 -5.65 -12.10 -14.81
C VAL A 104 -6.32 -13.36 -14.28
N ASP A 105 -6.59 -13.41 -12.97
CA ASP A 105 -7.39 -14.45 -12.35
C ASP A 105 -8.83 -14.37 -12.90
N PRO A 106 -9.42 -15.50 -13.40
CA PRO A 106 -10.81 -15.54 -13.81
C PRO A 106 -11.81 -15.04 -12.76
N LEU A 107 -11.44 -15.06 -11.48
CA LEU A 107 -12.23 -14.47 -10.39
C LEU A 107 -12.44 -12.95 -10.56
N PHE A 108 -11.49 -12.25 -11.17
CA PHE A 108 -11.57 -10.80 -11.40
C PHE A 108 -11.98 -10.43 -12.82
N GLY A 109 -12.09 -11.40 -13.72
CA GLY A 109 -12.39 -11.18 -15.12
C GLY A 109 -11.34 -11.80 -16.05
N SER A 110 -11.05 -11.14 -17.15
CA SER A 110 -10.14 -11.62 -18.19
C SER A 110 -8.99 -10.64 -18.46
N ASP A 111 -7.97 -11.10 -19.19
CA ASP A 111 -6.92 -10.24 -19.73
C ASP A 111 -7.50 -9.07 -20.57
N HIS A 112 -8.61 -9.30 -21.27
CA HIS A 112 -9.29 -8.25 -22.03
C HIS A 112 -9.92 -7.19 -21.11
N ASP A 113 -10.49 -7.60 -19.98
CA ASP A 113 -11.07 -6.64 -19.01
C ASP A 113 -9.98 -5.80 -18.38
N PHE A 114 -8.80 -6.37 -18.17
CA PHE A 114 -7.64 -5.60 -17.72
C PHE A 114 -7.19 -4.57 -18.77
N ASP A 115 -7.08 -4.96 -20.03
CA ASP A 115 -6.72 -4.02 -21.11
C ASP A 115 -7.74 -2.87 -21.19
N ARG A 116 -9.03 -3.16 -21.05
CA ARG A 116 -10.10 -2.16 -20.96
C ARG A 116 -9.94 -1.25 -19.74
N LEU A 117 -9.61 -1.82 -18.58
CA LEU A 117 -9.37 -1.01 -17.36
C LEU A 117 -8.25 -0.01 -17.59
N VAL A 118 -7.13 -0.43 -18.19
CA VAL A 118 -6.01 0.46 -18.52
C VAL A 118 -6.46 1.56 -19.49
N GLU A 119 -7.17 1.21 -20.57
CA GLU A 119 -7.68 2.18 -21.55
C GLU A 119 -8.62 3.22 -20.91
N GLU A 120 -9.58 2.76 -20.11
CA GLU A 120 -10.59 3.62 -19.46
C GLU A 120 -9.96 4.51 -18.36
N ALA A 121 -9.00 3.99 -17.60
CA ALA A 121 -8.25 4.77 -16.63
C ALA A 121 -7.41 5.85 -17.31
N HIS A 122 -6.65 5.49 -18.35
CA HIS A 122 -5.84 6.44 -19.12
C HIS A 122 -6.70 7.51 -19.79
N ALA A 123 -7.87 7.16 -20.32
CA ALA A 123 -8.82 8.12 -20.89
C ALA A 123 -9.27 9.18 -19.87
N ARG A 124 -9.28 8.84 -18.58
CA ARG A 124 -9.58 9.76 -17.46
C ARG A 124 -8.34 10.45 -16.89
N GLY A 125 -7.16 10.15 -17.43
CA GLY A 125 -5.87 10.66 -16.95
C GLY A 125 -5.42 10.00 -15.64
N ILE A 126 -5.90 8.80 -15.35
CA ILE A 126 -5.53 7.98 -14.20
C ILE A 126 -4.51 6.93 -14.65
N ARG A 127 -3.43 6.75 -13.89
CA ARG A 127 -2.41 5.74 -14.13
C ARG A 127 -2.70 4.46 -13.36
N ILE A 128 -2.17 3.33 -13.86
CA ILE A 128 -2.32 2.01 -13.22
C ILE A 128 -0.98 1.55 -12.67
N VAL A 129 -0.95 1.25 -11.39
CA VAL A 129 0.17 0.65 -10.66
C VAL A 129 -0.26 -0.76 -10.23
N LEU A 130 0.48 -1.80 -10.65
CA LEU A 130 0.19 -3.19 -10.27
C LEU A 130 1.04 -3.62 -9.08
N ASP A 131 0.46 -4.47 -8.25
CA ASP A 131 1.20 -5.21 -7.23
C ASP A 131 2.03 -6.33 -7.87
N LEU A 132 3.29 -6.49 -7.49
CA LEU A 132 4.18 -7.56 -7.96
C LEU A 132 4.66 -8.40 -6.79
N VAL A 133 4.17 -9.63 -6.70
CA VAL A 133 4.58 -10.63 -5.72
C VAL A 133 5.72 -11.45 -6.32
N MET A 134 6.95 -11.00 -6.14
CA MET A 134 8.13 -11.63 -6.77
C MET A 134 9.03 -12.39 -5.80
N ASN A 135 8.80 -12.30 -4.49
CA ASN A 135 9.60 -13.01 -3.49
C ASN A 135 9.35 -14.53 -3.53
N HIS A 136 8.12 -14.92 -3.73
CA HIS A 136 7.63 -16.30 -3.68
C HIS A 136 6.56 -16.54 -4.73
N THR A 137 6.16 -17.79 -4.89
CA THR A 137 4.99 -18.17 -5.69
C THR A 137 4.07 -19.06 -4.86
N SER A 138 2.87 -19.35 -5.37
CA SER A 138 2.10 -20.49 -4.84
C SER A 138 2.87 -21.80 -5.03
N ASP A 139 2.63 -22.77 -4.16
CA ASP A 139 3.06 -24.16 -4.34
C ASP A 139 2.37 -24.84 -5.55
N GLN A 140 1.32 -24.24 -6.09
CA GLN A 140 0.64 -24.66 -7.32
C GLN A 140 1.22 -24.00 -8.59
N HIS A 141 2.19 -23.10 -8.44
CA HIS A 141 2.85 -22.51 -9.60
C HIS A 141 3.60 -23.59 -10.41
N PRO A 142 3.50 -23.63 -11.76
CA PRO A 142 4.17 -24.63 -12.59
C PRO A 142 5.67 -24.74 -12.35
N TRP A 143 6.34 -23.63 -12.01
CA TRP A 143 7.77 -23.64 -11.66
C TRP A 143 8.04 -24.43 -10.39
N PHE A 144 7.24 -24.24 -9.33
CA PHE A 144 7.43 -24.98 -8.09
C PHE A 144 7.10 -26.46 -8.26
N MET A 145 5.99 -26.77 -8.92
CA MET A 145 5.61 -28.16 -9.20
C MET A 145 6.71 -28.90 -9.96
N ALA A 146 7.32 -28.27 -10.98
CA ALA A 146 8.44 -28.85 -11.73
C ALA A 146 9.73 -28.92 -10.89
N SER A 147 9.99 -27.91 -10.05
CA SER A 147 11.13 -27.88 -9.14
C SER A 147 11.03 -28.98 -8.09
N ARG A 148 9.84 -29.12 -7.45
CA ARG A 148 9.57 -30.16 -6.45
C ARG A 148 9.73 -31.57 -7.00
N ALA A 149 9.36 -31.79 -8.25
CA ALA A 149 9.37 -33.10 -8.90
C ALA A 149 10.79 -33.64 -9.21
N SER A 150 11.84 -32.78 -9.25
CA SER A 150 13.18 -33.23 -9.67
C SER A 150 14.31 -32.36 -9.09
N ARG A 151 15.37 -33.02 -8.60
CA ARG A 151 16.60 -32.34 -8.15
C ARG A 151 17.51 -31.90 -9.33
N THR A 152 17.24 -32.35 -10.55
CA THR A 152 18.10 -32.13 -11.71
C THR A 152 17.38 -31.55 -12.93
N GLY A 153 16.09 -31.27 -12.83
CA GLY A 153 15.30 -30.67 -13.92
C GLY A 153 15.66 -29.19 -14.16
N PRO A 154 15.12 -28.58 -15.22
CA PRO A 154 15.42 -27.19 -15.58
C PRO A 154 14.99 -26.19 -14.51
N TYR A 155 14.01 -26.54 -13.68
CA TYR A 155 13.54 -25.72 -12.57
C TYR A 155 14.11 -26.13 -11.21
N ALA A 156 15.01 -27.11 -11.16
CA ALA A 156 15.49 -27.68 -9.89
C ALA A 156 16.08 -26.66 -8.91
N GLY A 157 16.72 -25.62 -9.40
CA GLY A 157 17.33 -24.55 -8.61
C GLY A 157 16.55 -23.22 -8.64
N TRP A 158 15.26 -23.22 -8.95
CA TRP A 158 14.46 -21.99 -9.00
C TRP A 158 13.94 -21.53 -7.65
N TYR A 159 13.94 -22.45 -6.66
CA TYR A 159 13.53 -22.19 -5.29
C TYR A 159 14.65 -22.49 -4.31
N LEU A 160 14.54 -21.99 -3.12
CA LEU A 160 15.52 -22.21 -2.05
C LEU A 160 15.36 -23.61 -1.45
N TRP A 161 16.04 -24.60 -2.07
CA TRP A 161 16.11 -25.97 -1.60
C TRP A 161 17.41 -26.25 -0.86
N ARG A 162 17.34 -27.01 0.25
CA ARG A 162 18.55 -27.47 0.98
C ARG A 162 18.37 -28.88 1.52
N ASP A 163 19.49 -29.60 1.57
CA ASP A 163 19.55 -30.87 2.27
C ASP A 163 19.41 -30.65 3.79
N PRO A 164 18.94 -31.67 4.56
CA PRO A 164 18.90 -31.59 6.01
C PRO A 164 20.26 -31.24 6.61
N SER A 165 20.30 -30.45 7.68
CA SER A 165 21.52 -30.23 8.47
C SER A 165 21.96 -31.47 9.27
N GLY A 166 21.08 -32.45 9.43
CA GLY A 166 21.25 -33.69 10.14
C GLY A 166 19.92 -34.39 10.35
N HIS A 167 19.89 -35.35 11.27
CA HIS A 167 18.68 -36.06 11.67
C HIS A 167 18.59 -36.13 13.19
N ALA A 168 17.39 -36.02 13.72
CA ALA A 168 17.08 -36.26 15.12
C ALA A 168 17.25 -37.76 15.48
N PRO A 169 17.31 -38.11 16.76
CA PRO A 169 17.47 -39.53 17.18
C PRO A 169 16.36 -40.48 16.67
N ASP A 170 15.19 -39.98 16.35
CA ASP A 170 14.08 -40.73 15.75
C ASP A 170 14.14 -40.80 14.21
N GLY A 171 15.19 -40.22 13.59
CA GLY A 171 15.36 -40.18 12.14
C GLY A 171 14.68 -39.02 11.44
N THR A 172 14.01 -38.12 12.16
CA THR A 172 13.38 -36.91 11.58
C THR A 172 14.44 -35.98 11.00
N PRO A 173 14.31 -35.54 9.73
CA PRO A 173 15.22 -34.57 9.14
C PRO A 173 15.20 -33.25 9.90
N LEU A 174 16.37 -32.65 10.12
CA LEU A 174 16.52 -31.35 10.77
C LEU A 174 16.65 -30.24 9.74
N PRO A 175 15.97 -29.09 9.92
CA PRO A 175 16.04 -27.97 8.99
C PRO A 175 17.48 -27.43 8.84
N PRO A 176 17.79 -26.80 7.71
CA PRO A 176 19.14 -26.28 7.41
C PRO A 176 19.66 -25.26 8.41
N ASN A 177 18.78 -24.41 8.92
CA ASN A 177 19.09 -23.34 9.88
C ASN A 177 17.87 -23.04 10.78
N ASN A 178 17.96 -21.96 11.56
CA ASN A 178 16.94 -21.60 12.56
C ASN A 178 15.86 -20.63 12.05
N TRP A 179 15.75 -20.38 10.74
CA TRP A 179 14.79 -19.41 10.23
C TRP A 179 13.35 -19.84 10.50
N VAL A 180 12.53 -18.87 10.83
CA VAL A 180 11.11 -19.06 11.17
C VAL A 180 10.22 -18.35 10.16
N SER A 181 8.98 -18.82 10.03
CA SER A 181 7.97 -18.11 9.25
C SER A 181 7.51 -16.85 9.98
N PHE A 182 7.18 -15.82 9.22
CA PHE A 182 6.55 -14.59 9.73
C PHE A 182 5.18 -14.89 10.33
N PHE A 183 4.46 -15.84 9.76
CA PHE A 183 3.15 -16.30 10.26
C PHE A 183 3.23 -17.33 11.38
N GLY A 184 4.44 -17.63 11.86
CA GLY A 184 4.67 -18.60 12.94
C GLY A 184 5.13 -19.97 12.44
N GLY A 185 5.74 -20.74 13.32
CA GLY A 185 6.34 -22.03 12.97
C GLY A 185 7.70 -21.94 12.27
N PRO A 186 8.26 -23.08 11.83
CA PRO A 186 9.51 -23.14 11.10
C PRO A 186 9.37 -22.49 9.72
N GLY A 187 10.43 -21.85 9.20
CA GLY A 187 10.48 -21.33 7.84
C GLY A 187 10.88 -22.37 6.79
N TRP A 188 11.16 -23.59 7.20
CA TRP A 188 11.58 -24.68 6.34
C TRP A 188 10.58 -25.82 6.35
N GLU A 189 10.10 -26.23 5.16
CA GLU A 189 9.16 -27.33 5.00
C GLU A 189 9.84 -28.52 4.32
N TRP A 190 9.65 -29.74 4.86
CA TRP A 190 10.22 -30.95 4.33
C TRP A 190 9.43 -31.52 3.15
N GLU A 191 10.09 -31.69 1.99
CA GLU A 191 9.51 -32.37 0.83
C GLU A 191 10.02 -33.81 0.72
N PRO A 192 9.22 -34.80 1.11
CA PRO A 192 9.65 -36.20 1.14
C PRO A 192 10.03 -36.76 -0.22
N ALA A 193 9.35 -36.35 -1.30
CA ALA A 193 9.64 -36.87 -2.64
C ALA A 193 10.99 -36.38 -3.15
N ARG A 194 11.40 -35.17 -2.75
CA ARG A 194 12.66 -34.56 -3.11
C ARG A 194 13.78 -34.84 -2.10
N GLN A 195 13.44 -35.24 -0.87
CA GLN A 195 14.37 -35.41 0.25
C GLN A 195 15.19 -34.14 0.52
N GLN A 196 14.50 -32.98 0.48
CA GLN A 196 15.06 -31.65 0.78
C GLN A 196 14.03 -30.79 1.49
N PHE A 197 14.51 -29.77 2.19
CA PHE A 197 13.67 -28.67 2.68
C PHE A 197 13.60 -27.57 1.63
N TYR A 198 12.42 -26.94 1.52
CA TYR A 198 12.29 -25.63 0.86
C TYR A 198 11.98 -24.54 1.88
N PHE A 199 12.39 -23.32 1.56
CA PHE A 199 12.18 -22.17 2.43
C PHE A 199 10.91 -21.42 2.07
N HIS A 200 10.24 -20.87 3.10
CA HIS A 200 9.12 -19.93 2.99
C HIS A 200 9.17 -18.92 4.14
N THR A 201 9.03 -17.62 3.84
CA THR A 201 8.90 -16.59 4.86
C THR A 201 7.47 -16.52 5.41
N PHE A 202 6.49 -16.82 4.58
CA PHE A 202 5.06 -16.75 4.91
C PHE A 202 4.46 -18.15 5.07
N LEU A 203 3.41 -18.50 4.32
CA LEU A 203 2.82 -19.83 4.39
C LEU A 203 3.75 -20.92 3.78
N PRO A 204 3.66 -22.17 4.25
CA PRO A 204 4.31 -23.30 3.56
C PRO A 204 3.93 -23.39 2.07
N GLN A 205 2.74 -22.92 1.70
CA GLN A 205 2.25 -22.87 0.33
C GLN A 205 2.76 -21.67 -0.48
N GLN A 206 3.69 -20.89 0.10
CA GLN A 206 4.35 -19.75 -0.55
C GLN A 206 5.87 -19.97 -0.62
N PRO A 207 6.36 -21.01 -1.37
CA PRO A 207 7.79 -21.31 -1.51
C PRO A 207 8.54 -20.15 -2.14
N GLU A 208 9.70 -19.81 -1.57
CA GLU A 208 10.51 -18.69 -2.04
C GLU A 208 11.39 -19.01 -3.22
N LEU A 209 11.41 -18.08 -4.17
CA LEU A 209 12.28 -18.11 -5.34
C LEU A 209 13.74 -17.88 -4.95
N ASP A 210 14.64 -18.59 -5.61
CA ASP A 210 16.08 -18.31 -5.49
C ASP A 210 16.50 -17.20 -6.46
N TRP A 211 16.42 -15.96 -6.00
CA TRP A 211 16.82 -14.78 -6.79
C TRP A 211 18.31 -14.70 -7.10
N ARG A 212 19.14 -15.57 -6.52
CA ARG A 212 20.53 -15.75 -6.93
C ARG A 212 20.68 -16.59 -8.19
N ASN A 213 19.59 -17.23 -8.62
CA ASN A 213 19.54 -17.94 -9.89
C ASN A 213 19.23 -16.97 -11.05
N PRO A 214 20.15 -16.77 -12.02
CA PRO A 214 19.92 -15.82 -13.12
C PRO A 214 18.72 -16.17 -14.02
N ALA A 215 18.26 -17.42 -14.01
CA ALA A 215 17.07 -17.81 -14.77
C ALA A 215 15.79 -17.28 -14.10
N VAL A 216 15.74 -17.28 -12.77
CA VAL A 216 14.64 -16.68 -11.98
C VAL A 216 14.59 -15.18 -12.22
N GLU A 217 15.71 -14.48 -12.02
CA GLU A 217 15.78 -13.04 -12.26
C GLU A 217 15.30 -12.68 -13.68
N ARG A 218 15.80 -13.37 -14.70
CA ARG A 218 15.40 -13.12 -16.08
C ARG A 218 13.89 -13.32 -16.30
N ALA A 219 13.33 -14.43 -15.80
CA ALA A 219 11.92 -14.73 -15.96
C ALA A 219 11.03 -13.67 -15.29
N GLN A 220 11.39 -13.23 -14.09
CA GLN A 220 10.67 -12.19 -13.37
C GLN A 220 10.77 -10.83 -14.10
N LEU A 221 11.94 -10.46 -14.59
CA LEU A 221 12.12 -9.20 -15.33
C LEU A 221 11.43 -9.21 -16.71
N GLU A 222 11.32 -10.39 -17.35
CA GLU A 222 10.53 -10.55 -18.57
C GLU A 222 9.03 -10.39 -18.31
N MET A 223 8.52 -10.90 -17.19
CA MET A 223 7.14 -10.69 -16.76
C MET A 223 6.85 -9.19 -16.53
N VAL A 224 7.76 -8.47 -15.86
CA VAL A 224 7.65 -7.01 -15.66
C VAL A 224 7.54 -6.29 -17.01
N ASN A 225 8.39 -6.62 -17.99
CA ASN A 225 8.28 -6.05 -19.33
C ASN A 225 6.93 -6.33 -19.98
N GLY A 226 6.40 -7.56 -19.84
CA GLY A 226 5.09 -7.93 -20.39
C GLY A 226 3.96 -7.03 -19.87
N TRP A 227 3.92 -6.71 -18.58
CA TRP A 227 2.93 -5.80 -18.02
C TRP A 227 3.14 -4.35 -18.44
N LEU A 228 4.40 -3.88 -18.55
CA LEU A 228 4.69 -2.54 -19.09
C LEU A 228 4.22 -2.40 -20.55
N ASP A 229 4.40 -3.44 -21.38
CA ASP A 229 3.94 -3.45 -22.77
C ASP A 229 2.40 -3.42 -22.89
N ARG A 230 1.69 -3.88 -21.85
CA ARG A 230 0.22 -3.77 -21.73
C ARG A 230 -0.27 -2.41 -21.21
N GLY A 231 0.63 -1.46 -20.96
CA GLY A 231 0.28 -0.10 -20.58
C GLY A 231 0.28 0.18 -19.07
N VAL A 232 0.79 -0.74 -18.23
CA VAL A 232 0.97 -0.48 -16.80
C VAL A 232 1.94 0.67 -16.58
N ASP A 233 1.60 1.62 -15.70
CA ASP A 233 2.38 2.83 -15.44
C ASP A 233 3.38 2.68 -14.30
N GLY A 234 3.27 1.62 -13.54
CA GLY A 234 4.20 1.36 -12.44
C GLY A 234 3.88 0.11 -11.65
N PHE A 235 4.73 -0.14 -10.66
CA PHE A 235 4.62 -1.34 -9.83
C PHE A 235 4.81 -1.03 -8.35
N ARG A 236 4.05 -1.73 -7.52
CA ARG A 236 4.34 -1.91 -6.11
C ARG A 236 5.00 -3.29 -5.94
N LEU A 237 6.22 -3.32 -5.42
CA LEU A 237 6.93 -4.57 -5.17
C LEU A 237 6.65 -5.03 -3.74
N ASP A 238 6.02 -6.19 -3.65
CA ASP A 238 5.75 -6.88 -2.41
C ASP A 238 7.06 -7.34 -1.76
N VAL A 239 7.21 -7.08 -0.47
CA VAL A 239 8.32 -7.50 0.42
C VAL A 239 9.72 -7.55 -0.24
N PHE A 240 10.02 -6.56 -1.06
CA PHE A 240 11.17 -6.56 -1.98
C PHE A 240 12.52 -6.79 -1.30
N ASN A 241 12.69 -6.32 -0.07
CA ASN A 241 13.94 -6.45 0.67
C ASN A 241 14.24 -7.89 1.16
N ALA A 242 13.27 -8.79 0.99
CA ALA A 242 13.42 -10.21 1.28
C ALA A 242 13.88 -11.07 0.07
N PHE A 243 13.96 -10.54 -1.15
CA PHE A 243 14.31 -11.34 -2.35
C PHE A 243 15.64 -12.07 -2.23
N LEU A 244 16.67 -11.43 -1.69
CA LEU A 244 17.98 -12.06 -1.50
C LEU A 244 18.18 -12.55 -0.08
N LYS A 245 18.64 -13.80 0.03
CA LYS A 245 19.10 -14.41 1.28
C LYS A 245 20.63 -14.49 1.28
N HIS A 246 21.22 -14.61 2.48
CA HIS A 246 22.66 -14.87 2.60
C HIS A 246 23.04 -16.14 1.80
N PRO A 247 24.10 -16.13 0.95
CA PRO A 247 24.41 -17.25 0.07
C PRO A 247 24.61 -18.59 0.79
N GLU A 248 25.19 -18.55 1.99
CA GLU A 248 25.43 -19.73 2.83
C GLU A 248 24.23 -20.06 3.75
N LEU A 249 23.15 -19.31 3.69
CA LEU A 249 21.93 -19.48 4.51
C LEU A 249 22.25 -19.61 6.02
N LEU A 250 23.08 -18.70 6.53
CA LEU A 250 23.51 -18.71 7.93
C LEU A 250 22.31 -18.52 8.86
N SER A 251 22.36 -19.16 10.03
CA SER A 251 21.34 -18.95 11.10
C SER A 251 21.28 -17.49 11.55
N ASN A 252 20.09 -16.98 11.75
CA ASN A 252 19.89 -15.64 12.33
C ASN A 252 20.33 -15.59 13.79
N PRO A 253 20.99 -14.52 14.24
CA PRO A 253 21.29 -14.32 15.65
C PRO A 253 20.02 -14.16 16.48
N SER A 254 20.05 -14.65 17.71
CA SER A 254 18.93 -14.52 18.65
C SER A 254 18.90 -13.14 19.31
N GLN A 255 17.70 -12.66 19.62
CA GLN A 255 17.46 -11.45 20.44
C GLN A 255 16.26 -11.64 21.35
N ALA A 256 16.03 -10.71 22.28
CA ALA A 256 14.79 -10.68 23.05
C ALA A 256 13.60 -10.27 22.15
N GLY A 257 12.46 -10.92 22.30
CA GLY A 257 11.27 -10.62 21.50
C GLY A 257 10.03 -11.36 21.99
N THR A 258 8.86 -10.87 21.58
CA THR A 258 7.54 -11.38 22.00
C THR A 258 7.04 -12.57 21.18
N SER A 259 7.56 -12.73 19.95
CA SER A 259 7.20 -13.85 19.07
C SER A 259 8.44 -14.57 18.56
N PRO A 260 8.34 -15.80 18.00
CA PRO A 260 9.47 -16.48 17.37
C PRO A 260 10.19 -15.61 16.33
N TRP A 261 9.43 -14.91 15.49
CA TRP A 261 9.97 -13.94 14.52
C TRP A 261 10.77 -12.84 15.22
N ARG A 262 10.18 -12.15 16.19
CA ARG A 262 10.83 -11.05 16.92
C ARG A 262 12.02 -11.48 17.77
N ARG A 263 12.18 -12.81 18.04
CA ARG A 263 13.35 -13.36 18.75
C ARG A 263 14.57 -13.57 17.86
N GLN A 264 14.49 -13.22 16.57
CA GLN A 264 15.62 -13.29 15.64
C GLN A 264 16.04 -11.90 15.16
N VAL A 265 17.34 -11.70 14.98
CA VAL A 265 17.87 -10.58 14.20
C VAL A 265 17.94 -11.02 12.75
N HIS A 266 16.99 -10.60 11.94
CA HIS A 266 16.84 -10.98 10.53
C HIS A 266 17.94 -10.38 9.65
N ARG A 267 19.17 -10.90 9.81
CA ARG A 267 20.38 -10.43 9.12
C ARG A 267 20.70 -11.23 7.88
N HIS A 268 20.27 -12.50 7.86
CA HIS A 268 20.68 -13.45 6.83
C HIS A 268 19.56 -13.87 5.88
N ASP A 269 18.33 -13.54 6.21
CA ASP A 269 17.13 -13.87 5.43
C ASP A 269 16.51 -12.68 4.70
N ARG A 270 17.04 -11.45 4.88
CA ARG A 270 16.63 -10.23 4.15
C ARG A 270 17.73 -9.17 4.18
N ASP A 271 17.49 -8.02 3.53
CA ASP A 271 18.36 -6.81 3.54
C ASP A 271 19.81 -7.08 3.11
N GLN A 272 20.04 -8.04 2.22
CA GLN A 272 21.39 -8.44 1.84
C GLN A 272 22.17 -7.29 1.18
N PRO A 273 23.51 -7.23 1.37
CA PRO A 273 24.34 -6.11 0.88
C PRO A 273 24.35 -5.95 -0.64
N ASP A 274 24.17 -7.04 -1.38
CA ASP A 274 24.15 -7.09 -2.85
C ASP A 274 22.75 -6.85 -3.46
N PHE A 275 21.72 -6.64 -2.63
CA PHE A 275 20.38 -6.35 -3.10
C PHE A 275 20.29 -5.06 -3.95
N PRO A 276 21.02 -3.94 -3.65
CA PRO A 276 20.99 -2.74 -4.48
C PRO A 276 21.30 -2.99 -5.96
N ASP A 277 22.16 -3.93 -6.29
CA ASP A 277 22.49 -4.27 -7.68
C ASP A 277 21.32 -4.96 -8.40
N LEU A 278 20.57 -5.79 -7.70
CA LEU A 278 19.37 -6.43 -8.23
C LEU A 278 18.30 -5.41 -8.54
N ILE A 279 18.00 -4.54 -7.58
CA ILE A 279 16.92 -3.56 -7.74
C ILE A 279 17.27 -2.47 -8.76
N ALA A 280 18.56 -2.15 -8.95
CA ALA A 280 19.00 -1.25 -10.01
C ALA A 280 18.70 -1.82 -11.41
N ARG A 281 18.82 -3.14 -11.61
CA ARG A 281 18.45 -3.79 -12.88
C ARG A 281 16.95 -3.73 -13.12
N PHE A 282 16.13 -3.98 -12.09
CA PHE A 282 14.68 -3.78 -12.14
C PHE A 282 14.35 -2.32 -12.49
N ARG A 283 14.94 -1.36 -11.79
CA ARG A 283 14.75 0.07 -12.03
C ARG A 283 15.08 0.46 -13.48
N THR A 284 16.15 -0.10 -14.06
CA THR A 284 16.52 0.14 -15.45
C THR A 284 15.41 -0.28 -16.44
N ILE A 285 14.64 -1.30 -16.11
CA ILE A 285 13.50 -1.73 -16.95
C ILE A 285 12.33 -0.76 -16.82
N VAL A 286 11.99 -0.38 -15.60
CA VAL A 286 10.90 0.58 -15.36
C VAL A 286 11.19 1.92 -16.04
N ASP A 287 12.42 2.40 -15.97
CA ASP A 287 12.85 3.70 -16.52
C ASP A 287 12.99 3.72 -18.06
N ARG A 288 12.78 2.60 -18.77
CA ARG A 288 12.81 2.58 -20.25
C ARG A 288 11.78 3.50 -20.89
N GLN A 289 10.69 3.74 -20.21
CA GLN A 289 9.62 4.64 -20.66
C GLN A 289 9.45 5.77 -19.65
N PRO A 290 9.44 7.04 -20.09
CA PRO A 290 9.18 8.18 -19.22
C PRO A 290 7.83 8.07 -18.50
N GLY A 291 7.77 8.59 -17.28
CA GLY A 291 6.54 8.59 -16.48
C GLY A 291 6.17 7.25 -15.84
N ARG A 292 6.99 6.22 -15.96
CA ARG A 292 6.83 4.98 -15.20
C ARG A 292 7.40 5.12 -13.79
N MET A 293 6.89 4.32 -12.84
CA MET A 293 7.37 4.38 -11.46
C MET A 293 7.40 3.01 -10.78
N SER A 294 8.14 2.93 -9.69
CA SER A 294 8.06 1.81 -8.76
C SER A 294 8.03 2.29 -7.32
N VAL A 295 7.28 1.58 -6.49
CA VAL A 295 7.30 1.72 -5.04
C VAL A 295 7.59 0.36 -4.42
N GLY A 296 8.58 0.28 -3.54
CA GLY A 296 8.93 -0.95 -2.82
C GLY A 296 8.23 -1.02 -1.46
N GLU A 297 7.63 -2.15 -1.14
CA GLU A 297 7.18 -2.43 0.22
C GLU A 297 8.35 -2.93 1.06
N LEU A 298 8.76 -2.14 2.04
CA LEU A 298 9.78 -2.54 2.99
C LEU A 298 9.18 -3.47 4.04
N PHE A 299 9.54 -4.74 3.96
CA PHE A 299 9.11 -5.75 4.93
C PHE A 299 9.90 -5.62 6.23
N ASP A 300 9.22 -5.29 7.33
CA ASP A 300 9.76 -5.21 8.70
C ASP A 300 11.08 -4.41 8.79
N GLY A 301 11.12 -3.23 8.16
CA GLY A 301 12.30 -2.37 8.11
C GLY A 301 12.10 -1.03 8.82
N THR A 302 13.18 -0.23 8.90
CA THR A 302 13.19 1.10 9.51
C THR A 302 13.13 2.20 8.46
N VAL A 303 12.85 3.44 8.89
CA VAL A 303 12.84 4.61 8.00
C VAL A 303 14.20 4.84 7.32
N GLU A 304 15.33 4.54 8.00
CA GLU A 304 16.67 4.62 7.43
C GLU A 304 16.85 3.60 6.29
N THR A 305 16.33 2.39 6.50
CA THR A 305 16.35 1.34 5.46
C THR A 305 15.48 1.75 4.27
N ALA A 306 14.28 2.28 4.50
CA ALA A 306 13.43 2.81 3.46
C ALA A 306 14.14 3.91 2.64
N ALA A 307 14.72 4.89 3.33
CA ALA A 307 15.45 5.98 2.67
C ALA A 307 16.66 5.48 1.87
N ARG A 308 17.37 4.46 2.34
CA ARG A 308 18.49 3.85 1.62
C ARG A 308 18.04 3.22 0.30
N PHE A 309 16.92 2.53 0.28
CA PHE A 309 16.44 1.83 -0.92
C PHE A 309 15.76 2.73 -1.97
N THR A 310 15.52 4.00 -1.67
CA THR A 310 15.07 4.97 -2.70
C THR A 310 16.12 5.21 -3.80
N SER A 311 17.35 4.72 -3.66
CA SER A 311 18.31 4.70 -4.77
C SER A 311 17.95 3.70 -5.87
N GLY A 312 17.16 2.68 -5.56
CA GLY A 312 16.74 1.62 -6.50
C GLY A 312 15.25 1.67 -6.87
N HIS A 313 14.45 2.43 -6.13
CA HIS A 313 13.03 2.67 -6.41
C HIS A 313 12.75 4.16 -6.55
N HIS A 314 11.64 4.53 -7.17
CA HIS A 314 11.14 5.91 -7.13
C HIS A 314 10.67 6.26 -5.72
N LEU A 315 9.97 5.32 -5.10
CA LEU A 315 9.41 5.41 -3.75
C LEU A 315 9.69 4.13 -2.99
N VAL A 316 9.77 4.22 -1.67
CA VAL A 316 9.77 3.07 -0.76
C VAL A 316 8.82 3.39 0.37
N PHE A 317 7.94 2.47 0.72
CA PHE A 317 7.07 2.64 1.88
C PHE A 317 7.91 2.74 3.15
N ASP A 318 7.71 3.82 3.88
CA ASP A 318 8.07 3.93 5.28
C ASP A 318 6.78 3.86 6.12
N TRP A 319 6.80 3.05 7.15
CA TRP A 319 5.62 2.76 7.97
C TRP A 319 5.54 3.60 9.24
N GLU A 320 6.39 4.62 9.39
CA GLU A 320 6.52 5.40 10.61
C GLU A 320 5.24 6.17 10.97
N LEU A 321 4.61 6.83 9.98
CA LEU A 321 3.34 7.52 10.22
C LEU A 321 2.18 6.55 10.41
N LEU A 322 2.19 5.43 9.68
CA LEU A 322 1.20 4.37 9.86
C LEU A 322 1.28 3.80 11.28
N GLY A 323 2.47 3.55 11.82
CA GLY A 323 2.67 3.05 13.18
C GLY A 323 2.50 4.10 14.30
N ALA A 324 2.46 5.39 13.97
CA ALA A 324 2.40 6.45 14.97
C ALA A 324 1.02 6.51 15.66
N PRO A 325 0.98 6.60 17.02
CA PRO A 325 -0.27 6.83 17.73
C PRO A 325 -0.76 8.27 17.54
N TRP A 326 -2.06 8.50 17.72
CA TRP A 326 -2.65 9.84 17.72
C TRP A 326 -2.27 10.61 19.00
N ASN A 327 -1.02 11.04 19.02
CA ASN A 327 -0.40 11.70 20.16
C ASN A 327 0.54 12.81 19.65
N PRO A 328 0.46 14.04 20.18
CA PRO A 328 1.17 15.18 19.62
C PRO A 328 2.69 15.04 19.70
N GLN A 329 3.25 14.46 20.76
CA GLN A 329 4.68 14.24 20.90
C GLN A 329 5.19 13.17 19.92
N ALA A 330 4.44 12.07 19.79
CA ALA A 330 4.76 11.00 18.85
C ALA A 330 4.73 11.52 17.40
N LEU A 331 3.66 12.20 16.99
CA LEU A 331 3.53 12.74 15.63
C LEU A 331 4.62 13.77 15.30
N ARG A 332 4.90 14.74 16.21
CA ARG A 332 6.01 15.70 16.01
C ARG A 332 7.35 14.99 15.81
N ARG A 333 7.65 14.01 16.65
CA ARG A 333 8.89 13.22 16.53
C ARG A 333 8.95 12.45 15.23
N THR A 334 7.89 11.73 14.88
CA THR A 334 7.82 10.93 13.64
C THR A 334 7.99 11.81 12.41
N ILE A 335 7.28 12.94 12.32
CA ILE A 335 7.39 13.87 11.18
C ILE A 335 8.83 14.40 11.06
N ALA A 336 9.41 14.86 12.16
CA ALA A 336 10.78 15.41 12.16
C ALA A 336 11.83 14.34 11.81
N THR A 337 11.72 13.13 12.37
CA THR A 337 12.66 12.03 12.07
C THR A 337 12.57 11.62 10.60
N ARG A 338 11.37 11.43 10.07
CA ARG A 338 11.17 11.09 8.64
C ARG A 338 11.80 12.15 7.74
N ASP A 339 11.49 13.41 7.97
CA ASP A 339 12.01 14.48 7.12
C ASP A 339 13.53 14.58 7.18
N ALA A 340 14.12 14.47 8.36
CA ALA A 340 15.58 14.46 8.55
C ALA A 340 16.26 13.27 7.84
N VAL A 341 15.69 12.06 7.92
CA VAL A 341 16.27 10.85 7.32
C VAL A 341 16.19 10.86 5.80
N PHE A 342 15.04 11.26 5.24
CA PHE A 342 14.91 11.38 3.79
C PHE A 342 15.68 12.59 3.24
N GLY A 343 15.78 13.67 3.99
CA GLY A 343 16.48 14.90 3.57
C GLY A 343 15.91 15.48 2.28
N SER A 344 16.65 16.39 1.64
CA SER A 344 16.19 17.06 0.40
C SER A 344 16.33 16.19 -0.87
N GLY A 345 17.19 15.17 -0.82
CA GLY A 345 17.55 14.36 -2.00
C GLY A 345 16.67 13.12 -2.22
N ARG A 346 15.80 12.79 -1.28
CA ARG A 346 14.94 11.59 -1.33
C ARG A 346 13.49 11.98 -1.09
N TRP A 347 12.58 11.16 -1.64
CA TRP A 347 11.15 11.44 -1.52
C TRP A 347 10.42 10.33 -0.76
N PRO A 348 9.78 10.64 0.38
CA PRO A 348 9.07 9.65 1.20
C PRO A 348 7.68 9.33 0.64
N THR A 349 7.10 8.23 1.11
CA THR A 349 5.66 7.93 0.96
C THR A 349 4.89 8.38 2.18
N VAL A 350 3.58 8.48 2.08
CA VAL A 350 2.69 8.72 3.21
C VAL A 350 1.51 7.76 3.10
N ALA A 351 1.36 6.87 4.07
CA ALA A 351 0.20 6.00 4.19
C ALA A 351 -0.24 5.95 5.65
N LEU A 352 -1.54 5.94 5.90
CA LEU A 352 -2.11 5.78 7.24
C LEU A 352 -2.87 4.47 7.41
N SER A 353 -3.22 3.79 6.30
CA SER A 353 -3.80 2.45 6.26
C SER A 353 -3.36 1.72 5.01
N ASN A 354 -3.53 0.42 4.99
CA ASN A 354 -3.46 -0.43 3.81
C ASN A 354 -4.27 -1.71 4.05
N HIS A 355 -4.16 -2.69 3.17
CA HIS A 355 -4.88 -3.97 3.26
C HIS A 355 -4.31 -4.95 4.30
N ASP A 356 -3.19 -4.61 4.96
CA ASP A 356 -2.52 -5.44 5.98
C ASP A 356 -2.54 -4.82 7.38
N GLN A 357 -3.04 -3.58 7.51
CA GLN A 357 -3.03 -2.84 8.76
C GLN A 357 -4.43 -2.31 9.11
N PRO A 358 -4.73 -2.11 10.40
CA PRO A 358 -5.99 -1.52 10.83
C PRO A 358 -6.24 -0.19 10.12
N ARG A 359 -7.50 0.05 9.73
CA ARG A 359 -7.90 1.34 9.17
C ARG A 359 -7.56 2.47 10.14
N HIS A 360 -7.02 3.56 9.62
CA HIS A 360 -6.54 4.67 10.46
C HIS A 360 -7.63 5.24 11.36
N ALA A 361 -8.88 5.32 10.88
CA ALA A 361 -10.00 5.80 11.68
C ALA A 361 -10.16 4.98 12.97
N SER A 362 -10.12 3.64 12.89
CA SER A 362 -10.20 2.77 14.08
C SER A 362 -8.94 2.84 14.94
N ARG A 363 -7.76 2.73 14.32
CA ARG A 363 -6.47 2.65 15.02
C ARG A 363 -6.12 3.94 15.74
N LEU A 364 -6.26 5.09 15.07
CA LEU A 364 -5.94 6.40 15.67
C LEU A 364 -6.93 6.75 16.76
N ALA A 365 -8.22 6.48 16.57
CA ALA A 365 -9.24 6.66 17.57
C ALA A 365 -8.95 5.83 18.83
N ALA A 366 -8.64 4.55 18.68
CA ALA A 366 -8.28 3.69 19.81
C ALA A 366 -7.06 4.22 20.57
N SER A 367 -6.04 4.72 19.86
CA SER A 367 -4.83 5.29 20.47
C SER A 367 -5.09 6.62 21.20
N ALA A 368 -6.11 7.35 20.78
CA ALA A 368 -6.54 8.59 21.42
C ALA A 368 -7.48 8.37 22.63
N GLY A 369 -7.87 7.12 22.92
CA GLY A 369 -8.68 6.76 24.08
C GLY A 369 -10.17 7.10 23.96
N ASP A 370 -10.83 6.61 22.91
CA ASP A 370 -12.27 6.78 22.60
C ASP A 370 -12.69 8.24 22.32
N PRO A 371 -12.17 8.87 21.28
CA PRO A 371 -12.53 10.20 20.83
C PRO A 371 -13.72 10.16 19.86
N ASP A 372 -14.04 11.32 19.31
CA ASP A 372 -14.82 11.45 18.09
C ASP A 372 -14.02 10.86 16.92
N VAL A 373 -14.34 9.62 16.54
CA VAL A 373 -13.64 8.87 15.48
C VAL A 373 -13.63 9.65 14.17
N ASP A 374 -14.71 10.33 13.84
CA ASP A 374 -14.83 11.08 12.60
C ASP A 374 -13.97 12.35 12.64
N ALA A 375 -13.88 13.05 13.77
CA ALA A 375 -12.99 14.21 13.91
C ALA A 375 -11.52 13.79 13.75
N VAL A 376 -11.10 12.71 14.42
CA VAL A 376 -9.74 12.15 14.28
C VAL A 376 -9.45 11.75 12.84
N ALA A 377 -10.37 11.02 12.17
CA ALA A 377 -10.18 10.57 10.78
C ALA A 377 -10.06 11.77 9.82
N ARG A 378 -10.84 12.83 10.04
CA ARG A 378 -10.80 14.07 9.25
C ARG A 378 -9.51 14.85 9.46
N ALA A 379 -9.00 14.95 10.69
CA ALA A 379 -7.71 15.57 10.97
C ALA A 379 -6.55 14.73 10.40
N ALA A 380 -6.65 13.40 10.47
CA ALA A 380 -5.69 12.48 9.85
C ALA A 380 -5.65 12.60 8.32
N ALA A 381 -6.77 12.86 7.66
CA ALA A 381 -6.82 13.15 6.23
C ALA A 381 -5.99 14.40 5.86
N VAL A 382 -6.02 15.44 6.70
CA VAL A 382 -5.15 16.62 6.51
C VAL A 382 -3.68 16.22 6.65
N LEU A 383 -3.31 15.44 7.68
CA LEU A 383 -1.95 14.95 7.85
C LEU A 383 -1.49 14.15 6.61
N LEU A 384 -2.29 13.17 6.16
CA LEU A 384 -1.99 12.31 5.01
C LEU A 384 -1.71 13.13 3.74
N LEU A 385 -2.51 14.14 3.47
CA LEU A 385 -2.47 14.89 2.20
C LEU A 385 -1.59 16.15 2.25
N THR A 386 -1.03 16.51 3.40
CA THR A 386 -0.22 17.75 3.53
C THR A 386 1.20 17.53 4.03
N VAL A 387 1.51 16.47 4.77
CA VAL A 387 2.88 16.15 5.16
C VAL A 387 3.73 15.87 3.92
N ARG A 388 5.04 16.07 4.00
CA ARG A 388 5.94 15.85 2.86
C ARG A 388 5.97 14.38 2.47
N GLY A 389 5.68 14.11 1.19
CA GLY A 389 5.68 12.77 0.58
C GLY A 389 4.52 12.56 -0.38
N THR A 390 4.52 11.40 -1.03
CA THR A 390 3.45 10.94 -1.91
C THR A 390 2.38 10.23 -1.08
N PRO A 391 1.16 10.74 -1.03
CA PRO A 391 0.08 10.09 -0.29
C PRO A 391 -0.46 8.87 -1.03
N PHE A 392 -0.62 7.78 -0.27
CA PHE A 392 -1.32 6.57 -0.66
C PHE A 392 -2.58 6.45 0.19
N LEU A 393 -3.74 6.48 -0.46
CA LEU A 393 -5.04 6.35 0.16
C LEU A 393 -5.52 4.90 -0.01
N TYR A 394 -5.93 4.27 1.06
CA TYR A 394 -6.58 2.97 0.99
C TYR A 394 -8.08 3.15 0.75
N TYR A 395 -8.71 2.34 -0.13
CA TYR A 395 -10.14 2.48 -0.44
C TYR A 395 -11.00 2.55 0.82
N GLY A 396 -11.97 3.45 0.81
CA GLY A 396 -12.86 3.71 1.94
C GLY A 396 -12.31 4.66 3.01
N GLU A 397 -11.03 5.05 2.96
CA GLU A 397 -10.51 6.11 3.84
C GLU A 397 -11.26 7.42 3.63
N GLU A 398 -11.61 7.72 2.38
CA GLU A 398 -12.36 8.91 2.00
C GLU A 398 -13.77 8.95 2.58
N LEU A 399 -14.29 7.81 3.02
CA LEU A 399 -15.58 7.71 3.71
C LEU A 399 -15.44 7.72 5.25
N GLY A 400 -14.21 7.57 5.76
CA GLY A 400 -13.96 7.32 7.17
C GLY A 400 -14.33 5.89 7.60
N LEU A 401 -14.20 4.91 6.70
CA LEU A 401 -14.48 3.50 7.04
C LEU A 401 -13.62 3.01 8.20
N ARG A 402 -14.23 2.19 9.03
CA ARG A 402 -13.66 1.59 10.23
C ARG A 402 -13.41 0.10 10.02
N ASP A 403 -12.56 -0.48 10.87
CA ASP A 403 -12.43 -1.93 10.94
C ASP A 403 -13.75 -2.55 11.39
N VAL A 404 -14.08 -3.69 10.82
CA VAL A 404 -15.28 -4.46 11.17
C VAL A 404 -14.90 -5.63 12.05
N ASP A 405 -15.67 -5.92 13.07
CA ASP A 405 -15.44 -7.10 13.90
C ASP A 405 -15.87 -8.36 13.13
N ILE A 406 -14.88 -9.16 12.74
CA ILE A 406 -15.07 -10.42 12.00
C ILE A 406 -14.91 -11.58 12.97
N PRO A 407 -15.95 -12.39 13.18
CA PRO A 407 -15.82 -13.59 14.00
C PRO A 407 -14.80 -14.58 13.40
N PRO A 408 -14.05 -15.32 14.22
CA PRO A 408 -12.99 -16.22 13.73
C PRO A 408 -13.43 -17.21 12.64
N HIS A 409 -14.69 -17.67 12.68
CA HIS A 409 -15.23 -18.62 11.69
C HIS A 409 -15.61 -17.97 10.35
N GLU A 410 -15.58 -16.64 10.25
CA GLU A 410 -15.80 -15.86 9.02
C GLU A 410 -14.51 -15.20 8.53
N SER A 411 -13.44 -15.25 9.33
CA SER A 411 -12.14 -14.75 8.91
C SER A 411 -11.62 -15.59 7.74
N VAL A 412 -11.11 -14.91 6.75
CA VAL A 412 -10.44 -15.50 5.57
C VAL A 412 -8.94 -15.23 5.59
N ASP A 413 -8.45 -14.60 6.66
CA ASP A 413 -7.03 -14.32 6.83
C ASP A 413 -6.30 -15.57 7.33
N PRO A 414 -5.40 -16.18 6.54
CA PRO A 414 -4.74 -17.43 6.88
C PRO A 414 -4.01 -17.41 8.22
N PRO A 415 -3.27 -16.33 8.56
CA PRO A 415 -2.59 -16.28 9.85
C PRO A 415 -3.53 -16.35 11.04
N ALA A 416 -4.74 -15.84 10.95
CA ALA A 416 -5.72 -15.93 12.04
C ALA A 416 -6.12 -17.37 12.36
N ALA A 417 -6.04 -18.28 11.37
CA ALA A 417 -6.33 -19.70 11.52
C ALA A 417 -5.10 -20.54 11.94
N MET A 418 -3.88 -20.02 11.74
CA MET A 418 -2.62 -20.76 11.93
C MET A 418 -1.85 -20.34 13.20
N VAL A 419 -2.30 -19.30 13.88
CA VAL A 419 -1.53 -18.68 14.95
C VAL A 419 -1.49 -19.58 16.19
N ASP A 420 -0.26 -19.88 16.62
CA ASP A 420 0.04 -20.42 17.92
C ASP A 420 -0.50 -19.45 19.01
N ALA A 421 -1.00 -19.96 20.12
CA ALA A 421 -1.62 -19.17 21.18
C ALA A 421 -0.73 -18.04 21.76
N ASP A 422 0.57 -18.06 21.44
CA ASP A 422 1.56 -17.07 21.86
C ASP A 422 1.81 -15.93 20.84
N PHE A 423 1.09 -15.92 19.68
CA PHE A 423 1.27 -14.92 18.63
C PHE A 423 0.01 -14.07 18.49
N GLU A 424 0.09 -12.83 18.90
CA GLU A 424 -1.00 -11.85 18.74
C GLU A 424 -1.02 -11.38 17.27
N TRP A 425 -1.89 -11.97 16.47
CA TRP A 425 -2.08 -11.61 15.07
C TRP A 425 -3.28 -10.67 14.92
N TRP A 426 -3.08 -9.62 14.13
CA TRP A 426 -4.16 -8.78 13.65
C TRP A 426 -4.85 -9.45 12.45
N ASP A 427 -6.14 -9.78 12.58
CA ASP A 427 -6.94 -10.33 11.48
C ASP A 427 -7.21 -9.26 10.41
N ARG A 428 -6.55 -9.40 9.27
CA ARG A 428 -6.63 -8.48 8.13
C ARG A 428 -8.01 -8.45 7.47
N SER A 429 -8.86 -9.47 7.65
CA SER A 429 -10.25 -9.46 7.17
C SER A 429 -11.02 -8.25 7.67
N ARG A 430 -10.69 -7.74 8.86
CA ARG A 430 -11.35 -6.60 9.50
C ARG A 430 -11.22 -5.30 8.70
N CYS A 431 -10.10 -5.06 8.03
CA CYS A 431 -9.87 -3.87 7.21
C CYS A 431 -10.17 -4.08 5.71
N ARG A 432 -10.46 -5.33 5.27
CA ARG A 432 -10.67 -5.71 3.87
C ARG A 432 -12.15 -5.81 3.47
N THR A 433 -13.05 -5.28 4.29
CA THR A 433 -14.50 -5.36 4.09
C THR A 433 -14.97 -4.60 2.84
N PRO A 434 -16.09 -5.01 2.21
CA PRO A 434 -16.57 -4.42 0.96
C PRO A 434 -16.82 -2.92 1.02
N MET A 435 -16.54 -2.23 -0.08
CA MET A 435 -16.79 -0.80 -0.27
C MET A 435 -18.29 -0.51 -0.29
N PRO A 436 -18.81 0.37 0.57
CA PRO A 436 -20.21 0.75 0.57
C PRO A 436 -20.46 1.87 -0.45
N TRP A 437 -21.12 1.54 -1.56
CA TRP A 437 -21.47 2.51 -2.59
C TRP A 437 -22.76 3.25 -2.29
N SER A 438 -23.69 2.59 -1.58
CA SER A 438 -25.01 3.12 -1.25
C SER A 438 -25.59 2.48 0.00
N SER A 439 -26.78 2.91 0.42
CA SER A 439 -27.60 2.24 1.43
C SER A 439 -28.50 1.12 0.88
N ASP A 440 -28.35 0.75 -0.39
CA ASP A 440 -29.09 -0.35 -1.01
C ASP A 440 -28.67 -1.70 -0.40
N PRO A 441 -29.40 -2.79 -0.65
CA PRO A 441 -28.99 -4.13 -0.21
C PRO A 441 -27.53 -4.42 -0.58
N SER A 442 -26.82 -5.12 0.30
CA SER A 442 -25.38 -5.39 0.15
C SER A 442 -24.54 -4.12 -0.05
N ALA A 443 -25.02 -2.96 0.44
CA ALA A 443 -24.39 -1.64 0.34
C ALA A 443 -24.10 -1.21 -1.13
N GLY A 444 -24.80 -1.77 -2.11
CA GLY A 444 -24.55 -1.56 -3.53
C GLY A 444 -23.21 -2.15 -4.02
N PHE A 445 -22.56 -2.96 -3.20
CA PHE A 445 -21.31 -3.65 -3.57
C PHE A 445 -21.56 -4.83 -4.51
N THR A 446 -22.58 -5.64 -4.23
CA THR A 446 -22.94 -6.85 -4.98
C THR A 446 -24.44 -7.05 -5.04
N THR A 447 -24.93 -7.80 -6.03
CA THR A 447 -26.29 -8.34 -6.06
C THR A 447 -26.40 -9.68 -5.33
N GLY A 448 -25.28 -10.31 -5.00
CA GLY A 448 -25.17 -11.57 -4.27
C GLY A 448 -24.88 -11.39 -2.77
N ARG A 449 -24.21 -12.38 -2.19
CA ARG A 449 -23.74 -12.34 -0.81
C ARG A 449 -22.27 -11.88 -0.80
N PRO A 450 -21.93 -10.78 -0.14
CA PRO A 450 -20.55 -10.33 -0.06
C PRO A 450 -19.63 -11.39 0.58
N TRP A 451 -18.40 -11.52 0.09
CA TRP A 451 -17.38 -12.47 0.55
C TRP A 451 -16.94 -12.23 2.01
N LEU A 452 -17.00 -10.98 2.45
CA LEU A 452 -16.88 -10.56 3.85
C LEU A 452 -18.11 -9.76 4.25
N ARG A 453 -18.39 -9.69 5.56
CA ARG A 453 -19.48 -8.86 6.06
C ARG A 453 -19.21 -7.37 5.85
N LEU A 454 -20.30 -6.64 5.66
CA LEU A 454 -20.29 -5.17 5.59
C LEU A 454 -20.11 -4.55 6.98
N GLY A 455 -19.61 -3.31 7.00
CA GLY A 455 -19.59 -2.51 8.23
C GLY A 455 -21.00 -2.19 8.74
N PRO A 456 -21.15 -1.90 10.03
CA PRO A 456 -22.46 -1.60 10.63
C PRO A 456 -23.03 -0.25 10.18
N ASP A 457 -22.19 0.68 9.73
CA ASP A 457 -22.55 2.09 9.51
C ASP A 457 -22.84 2.39 8.01
N VAL A 458 -23.15 1.38 7.20
CA VAL A 458 -23.33 1.53 5.73
C VAL A 458 -24.43 2.50 5.32
N GLU A 459 -25.39 2.81 6.19
CA GLU A 459 -26.44 3.80 5.91
C GLU A 459 -25.89 5.22 5.79
N THR A 460 -24.83 5.54 6.53
CA THR A 460 -24.21 6.86 6.58
C THR A 460 -22.82 6.88 5.96
N LEU A 461 -22.02 5.84 6.18
CA LEU A 461 -20.69 5.69 5.61
C LEU A 461 -20.76 4.99 4.24
N ASN A 462 -21.36 5.63 3.25
CA ASN A 462 -21.38 5.17 1.88
C ASN A 462 -21.20 6.33 0.91
N VAL A 463 -20.76 6.01 -0.31
CA VAL A 463 -20.44 7.01 -1.33
C VAL A 463 -21.63 7.89 -1.68
N ARG A 464 -22.82 7.30 -1.91
CA ARG A 464 -24.03 8.04 -2.35
C ARG A 464 -24.46 9.05 -1.30
N THR A 465 -24.55 8.65 -0.04
CA THR A 465 -24.96 9.52 1.07
C THR A 465 -23.95 10.64 1.28
N GLN A 466 -22.66 10.31 1.35
CA GLN A 466 -21.62 11.30 1.62
C GLN A 466 -21.36 12.24 0.43
N ALA A 467 -21.58 11.80 -0.81
CA ALA A 467 -21.47 12.66 -1.98
C ALA A 467 -22.52 13.79 -1.99
N ALA A 468 -23.67 13.57 -1.39
CA ALA A 468 -24.74 14.57 -1.26
C ALA A 468 -24.54 15.55 -0.08
N GLU A 469 -23.62 15.23 0.86
CA GLU A 469 -23.42 15.99 2.10
C GLU A 469 -22.11 16.82 2.03
N PRO A 470 -22.19 18.18 1.94
CA PRO A 470 -21.01 19.03 1.84
C PRO A 470 -20.06 18.95 3.05
N GLY A 471 -20.59 18.57 4.22
CA GLY A 471 -19.83 18.40 5.47
C GLY A 471 -19.19 17.02 5.63
N SER A 472 -19.42 16.08 4.73
CA SER A 472 -18.96 14.70 4.83
C SER A 472 -17.44 14.56 4.75
N THR A 473 -16.93 13.40 5.17
CA THR A 473 -15.51 13.04 5.02
C THR A 473 -15.13 12.94 3.55
N LEU A 474 -15.98 12.37 2.69
CA LEU A 474 -15.76 12.33 1.25
C LEU A 474 -15.60 13.73 0.64
N SER A 475 -16.47 14.66 1.04
CA SER A 475 -16.39 16.06 0.58
C SER A 475 -15.12 16.75 1.08
N LEU A 476 -14.62 16.41 2.28
CA LEU A 476 -13.33 16.88 2.79
C LEU A 476 -12.17 16.35 1.94
N TYR A 477 -12.12 15.05 1.67
CA TYR A 477 -11.05 14.45 0.82
C TYR A 477 -11.02 15.08 -0.57
N ARG A 478 -12.16 15.26 -1.22
CA ARG A 478 -12.25 15.97 -2.52
C ARG A 478 -11.63 17.36 -2.47
N ARG A 479 -11.95 18.14 -1.43
CA ARG A 479 -11.37 19.49 -1.25
C ARG A 479 -9.88 19.44 -0.95
N LEU A 480 -9.42 18.51 -0.12
CA LEU A 480 -8.00 18.36 0.23
C LEU A 480 -7.16 17.97 -0.99
N ILE A 481 -7.63 17.01 -1.79
CA ILE A 481 -6.93 16.58 -3.01
C ILE A 481 -6.92 17.71 -4.05
N ALA A 482 -8.03 18.44 -4.21
CA ALA A 482 -8.08 19.61 -5.09
C ALA A 482 -7.14 20.72 -4.59
N LEU A 483 -7.12 21.00 -3.30
CA LEU A 483 -6.22 21.98 -2.67
C LEU A 483 -4.74 21.58 -2.91
N ARG A 484 -4.38 20.32 -2.62
CA ARG A 484 -3.03 19.81 -2.87
C ARG A 484 -2.65 19.96 -4.35
N ALA A 485 -3.55 19.62 -5.27
CA ALA A 485 -3.32 19.72 -6.70
C ALA A 485 -3.09 21.16 -7.19
N ALA A 486 -3.68 22.14 -6.51
CA ALA A 486 -3.54 23.56 -6.81
C ALA A 486 -2.37 24.24 -6.07
N THR A 487 -1.73 23.55 -5.12
CA THR A 487 -0.78 24.12 -4.16
C THR A 487 0.60 23.45 -4.28
N PRO A 488 1.52 24.00 -5.08
CA PRO A 488 2.86 23.42 -5.28
C PRO A 488 3.62 23.15 -3.97
N ALA A 489 3.46 24.00 -2.95
CA ALA A 489 4.07 23.78 -1.65
C ALA A 489 3.61 22.47 -0.99
N LEU A 490 2.33 22.08 -1.12
CA LEU A 490 1.82 20.82 -0.60
C LEU A 490 2.28 19.61 -1.44
N GLN A 491 2.57 19.81 -2.72
CA GLN A 491 3.07 18.74 -3.60
C GLN A 491 4.54 18.45 -3.31
N ILE A 492 5.43 19.40 -3.60
CA ILE A 492 6.89 19.20 -3.63
C ILE A 492 7.67 20.09 -2.66
N GLY A 493 7.00 20.93 -1.85
CA GLY A 493 7.65 21.84 -0.91
C GLY A 493 8.48 21.09 0.15
N SER A 494 9.48 21.79 0.71
CA SER A 494 10.14 21.36 1.94
C SER A 494 9.16 21.25 3.10
N LEU A 495 9.56 20.62 4.17
CA LEU A 495 8.80 20.58 5.41
C LEU A 495 9.68 21.12 6.55
N GLU A 496 9.15 22.09 7.32
CA GLU A 496 9.81 22.60 8.50
C GLU A 496 8.85 22.50 9.70
N PRO A 497 9.19 21.75 10.75
CA PRO A 497 8.40 21.75 11.98
C PRO A 497 8.35 23.16 12.60
N VAL A 498 7.16 23.59 13.05
CA VAL A 498 6.99 24.86 13.74
C VAL A 498 7.51 24.72 15.17
N THR A 499 8.59 25.48 15.49
CA THR A 499 9.14 25.56 16.84
C THR A 499 8.19 26.34 17.75
N GLY A 500 7.99 25.86 18.99
CA GLY A 500 7.06 26.47 19.94
C GLY A 500 5.59 26.06 19.75
N ALA A 501 5.31 25.10 18.89
CA ALA A 501 4.05 24.38 18.92
C ALA A 501 4.05 23.46 20.12
N ASP A 502 3.58 23.97 21.26
CA ASP A 502 3.52 23.26 22.54
C ASP A 502 2.17 22.57 22.76
N GLY A 503 2.12 21.71 23.76
CA GLY A 503 0.87 21.06 24.15
C GLY A 503 0.33 20.12 23.07
N SER A 504 -0.94 20.30 22.72
CA SER A 504 -1.68 19.42 21.81
C SER A 504 -1.49 19.73 20.31
N VAL A 505 -0.88 20.86 19.93
CA VAL A 505 -0.79 21.26 18.53
C VAL A 505 0.45 20.66 17.86
N VAL A 506 0.23 19.96 16.74
CA VAL A 506 1.28 19.54 15.81
C VAL A 506 1.22 20.49 14.62
N ALA A 507 2.31 21.20 14.34
CA ALA A 507 2.33 22.18 13.26
C ALA A 507 3.64 22.11 12.46
N TYR A 508 3.53 22.35 11.15
CA TYR A 508 4.65 22.44 10.22
C TYR A 508 4.33 23.36 9.05
N THR A 509 5.37 23.93 8.44
CA THR A 509 5.23 24.64 7.17
C THR A 509 5.64 23.74 6.00
N ARG A 510 5.03 24.00 4.85
CA ARG A 510 5.41 23.46 3.55
C ARG A 510 5.79 24.64 2.64
N GLU A 511 6.99 24.60 2.06
CA GLU A 511 7.53 25.76 1.37
C GLU A 511 8.13 25.41 0.00
N THR A 512 7.84 26.28 -0.99
CA THR A 512 8.57 26.37 -2.25
C THR A 512 9.20 27.77 -2.36
N ALA A 513 9.87 28.06 -3.48
CA ALA A 513 10.41 29.39 -3.72
C ALA A 513 9.34 30.50 -3.62
N ASP A 514 8.11 30.22 -4.02
CA ASP A 514 7.06 31.24 -4.20
C ASP A 514 5.89 31.11 -3.23
N GLN A 515 5.79 30.02 -2.46
CA GLN A 515 4.63 29.71 -1.63
C GLN A 515 5.03 29.15 -0.27
N SER A 516 4.35 29.56 0.78
CA SER A 516 4.44 28.99 2.14
C SER A 516 3.05 28.65 2.67
N VAL A 517 2.87 27.42 3.11
CA VAL A 517 1.64 26.88 3.68
C VAL A 517 1.91 26.36 5.08
N LEU A 518 1.12 26.80 6.03
CA LEU A 518 1.13 26.35 7.42
C LEU A 518 0.02 25.34 7.63
N VAL A 519 0.37 24.20 8.21
CA VAL A 519 -0.58 23.16 8.62
C VAL A 519 -0.49 23.02 10.13
N ALA A 520 -1.64 23.00 10.80
CA ALA A 520 -1.72 22.79 12.24
C ALA A 520 -2.86 21.82 12.59
N LEU A 521 -2.59 20.88 13.47
CA LEU A 521 -3.52 19.88 13.99
C LEU A 521 -3.58 20.00 15.51
N ASN A 522 -4.75 20.17 16.07
CA ASN A 522 -4.98 19.99 17.49
C ASN A 522 -5.19 18.49 17.75
N VAL A 523 -4.18 17.83 18.27
CA VAL A 523 -4.20 16.38 18.56
C VAL A 523 -4.62 16.18 20.01
N SER A 524 -5.81 16.65 20.35
CA SER A 524 -6.46 16.44 21.65
C SER A 524 -7.97 16.69 21.51
N ARG A 525 -8.74 16.17 22.46
CA ARG A 525 -10.21 16.38 22.52
C ARG A 525 -10.62 17.79 22.95
N GLU A 526 -9.72 18.52 23.58
CA GLU A 526 -10.02 19.83 24.16
C GLU A 526 -9.79 20.93 23.15
N ARG A 527 -10.60 21.97 23.24
CA ARG A 527 -10.32 23.22 22.53
C ARG A 527 -8.97 23.77 22.99
N THR A 528 -8.19 24.26 22.03
CA THR A 528 -6.94 24.92 22.33
C THR A 528 -6.86 26.28 21.67
N ARG A 529 -6.16 27.20 22.30
CA ARG A 529 -5.82 28.50 21.74
C ARG A 529 -4.35 28.47 21.34
N TRP A 530 -4.10 28.63 20.03
CA TRP A 530 -2.75 28.54 19.49
C TRP A 530 -2.37 29.81 18.73
N THR A 531 -1.17 30.34 19.05
CA THR A 531 -0.63 31.54 18.42
C THR A 531 0.04 31.19 17.09
N LEU A 532 -0.40 31.83 16.00
CA LEU A 532 0.18 31.62 14.68
C LEU A 532 1.63 32.10 14.62
N PRO A 533 2.53 31.29 14.05
CA PRO A 533 3.94 31.66 13.94
C PRO A 533 4.15 32.86 13.01
N ALA A 534 5.25 33.58 13.19
CA ALA A 534 5.71 34.52 12.19
C ALA A 534 6.10 33.75 10.91
N SER A 535 5.86 34.35 9.76
CA SER A 535 6.34 33.85 8.49
C SER A 535 7.42 34.80 7.95
N PRO A 536 8.55 34.30 7.44
CA PRO A 536 9.54 35.14 6.74
C PRO A 536 8.95 35.84 5.50
N ARG A 537 7.83 35.33 4.99
CA ARG A 537 7.20 35.77 3.73
C ARG A 537 6.01 36.68 3.91
N SER A 538 5.40 36.68 5.12
CA SER A 538 4.16 37.43 5.35
C SER A 538 3.93 37.73 6.82
N THR A 539 3.24 38.83 7.07
CA THR A 539 2.70 39.19 8.38
C THR A 539 1.29 38.66 8.61
N ARG A 540 0.71 37.97 7.64
CA ARG A 540 -0.67 37.44 7.69
C ARG A 540 -0.77 36.04 7.14
N TRP A 541 -1.70 35.29 7.67
CA TRP A 541 -2.09 33.97 7.22
C TRP A 541 -3.53 33.97 6.75
N ARG A 542 -3.83 33.38 5.59
CA ARG A 542 -5.17 33.19 5.06
C ARG A 542 -5.60 31.75 5.24
N LEU A 543 -6.72 31.52 5.91
CA LEU A 543 -7.29 30.19 6.09
C LEU A 543 -7.77 29.63 4.75
N LEU A 544 -7.25 28.46 4.36
CA LEU A 544 -7.63 27.72 3.17
C LEU A 544 -8.63 26.61 3.48
N LEU A 545 -8.50 25.97 4.65
CA LEU A 545 -9.33 24.83 5.05
C LEU A 545 -9.32 24.66 6.57
N SER A 546 -10.48 24.34 7.14
CA SER A 546 -10.66 23.79 8.49
C SER A 546 -11.46 22.48 8.41
N THR A 547 -11.12 21.50 9.25
CA THR A 547 -11.90 20.26 9.36
C THR A 547 -13.15 20.42 10.21
N ALA A 548 -13.18 21.38 11.14
CA ALA A 548 -14.33 21.67 11.98
C ALA A 548 -15.38 22.53 11.26
N ASP A 549 -14.95 23.50 10.44
CA ASP A 549 -15.85 24.32 9.62
C ASP A 549 -15.48 24.27 8.14
N PRO A 550 -16.17 23.44 7.37
CA PRO A 550 -15.92 23.32 5.94
C PRO A 550 -16.16 24.62 5.13
N ARG A 551 -16.85 25.61 5.71
CA ARG A 551 -17.20 26.87 5.06
C ARG A 551 -16.26 28.02 5.47
N ALA A 552 -15.43 27.82 6.51
CA ALA A 552 -14.46 28.80 6.96
C ALA A 552 -13.28 28.90 5.98
N ALA A 553 -13.47 29.60 4.88
CA ALA A 553 -12.40 29.92 3.94
C ALA A 553 -12.20 31.43 3.85
N ALA A 554 -10.98 31.85 3.51
CA ALA A 554 -10.60 33.25 3.24
C ALA A 554 -10.55 34.21 4.44
N VAL A 555 -10.61 33.71 5.68
CA VAL A 555 -10.33 34.55 6.85
C VAL A 555 -8.83 34.78 6.96
N GLU A 556 -8.42 36.04 7.05
CA GLU A 556 -7.03 36.42 7.27
C GLU A 556 -6.77 36.75 8.74
N VAL A 557 -5.71 36.15 9.30
CA VAL A 557 -5.27 36.33 10.69
C VAL A 557 -3.84 36.82 10.68
N ALA A 558 -3.49 37.81 11.53
CA ALA A 558 -2.12 38.28 11.59
C ALA A 558 -1.20 37.23 12.27
N ALA A 559 0.05 37.20 11.83
CA ALA A 559 1.08 36.44 12.53
C ALA A 559 1.24 36.99 13.96
N GLY A 560 1.36 36.11 14.94
CA GLY A 560 1.37 36.46 16.37
C GLY A 560 -0.03 36.56 16.99
N GLU A 561 -1.11 36.57 16.22
CA GLU A 561 -2.48 36.42 16.74
C GLU A 561 -2.77 34.93 17.02
N ALA A 562 -3.68 34.70 17.96
CA ALA A 562 -4.11 33.36 18.31
C ALA A 562 -5.40 32.97 17.62
N ILE A 563 -5.48 31.74 17.14
CA ILE A 563 -6.71 31.10 16.67
C ILE A 563 -7.22 30.11 17.72
N GLU A 564 -8.51 29.90 17.76
CA GLU A 564 -9.11 28.80 18.52
C GLU A 564 -9.30 27.60 17.61
N MET A 565 -8.88 26.43 18.09
CA MET A 565 -9.06 25.15 17.41
C MET A 565 -9.88 24.23 18.30
N SER A 566 -10.89 23.61 17.71
CA SER A 566 -11.69 22.56 18.35
C SER A 566 -10.82 21.32 18.65
N GLY A 567 -11.34 20.39 19.45
CA GLY A 567 -10.69 19.09 19.63
C GLY A 567 -10.61 18.34 18.31
N ASP A 568 -9.47 17.71 18.06
CA ASP A 568 -9.15 16.95 16.84
C ASP A 568 -9.43 17.73 15.52
N GLU A 569 -9.24 19.05 15.56
CA GLU A 569 -9.34 19.92 14.39
C GLU A 569 -7.99 20.09 13.71
N ALA A 570 -8.00 20.11 12.38
CA ALA A 570 -6.88 20.53 11.56
C ALA A 570 -7.21 21.73 10.69
N VAL A 571 -6.23 22.63 10.52
CA VAL A 571 -6.33 23.82 9.69
C VAL A 571 -5.17 23.92 8.71
N ILE A 572 -5.43 24.45 7.52
CA ILE A 572 -4.44 24.75 6.49
C ILE A 572 -4.53 26.25 6.21
N LEU A 573 -3.39 26.94 6.31
CA LEU A 573 -3.29 28.38 6.05
C LEU A 573 -2.18 28.67 5.04
N GLU A 574 -2.34 29.72 4.25
CA GLU A 574 -1.35 30.20 3.30
C GLU A 574 -0.84 31.58 3.72
N ALA A 575 0.48 31.78 3.60
CA ALA A 575 1.07 33.09 3.82
C ALA A 575 0.61 34.07 2.74
N VAL A 576 0.04 35.21 3.15
CA VAL A 576 -0.41 36.25 2.23
C VAL A 576 0.78 37.16 1.93
N GLY A 577 1.18 37.25 0.66
CA GLY A 577 2.28 38.12 0.23
C GLY A 577 2.03 39.59 0.64
N PRO A 578 3.09 40.41 0.74
CA PRO A 578 2.90 41.85 0.92
C PRO A 578 2.07 42.37 -0.24
N SER A 579 0.98 43.07 0.09
CA SER A 579 0.08 43.76 -0.88
C SER A 579 0.82 44.83 -1.64
#